data_b65544a16b1c765f3f0b9e8a54885466
#
_entry.id   b65544a16b1c765f3f0b9e8a54885466
#
_cell.length_a   1.000
_cell.length_b   1.000
_cell.length_c   1.000
_cell.angle_alpha   90.00
_cell.angle_beta   90.00
_cell.angle_gamma   90.00
#
_symmetry.space_group_name_H-M   'P 1'
#
loop_
_entity.id
_entity.type
_entity.pdbx_description
1 polymer ?
#
loop_
_entity_poly.entity_id
_entity_poly.type
_entity_poly.pdbx_seq_one_letter_code
_entity_poly.pdbx_strand_id
1 'polypeptide(L)'
;MDSTILHKHKGITNGNWYNIPVKCNKEFKYLRYIGGRGSFCNINELEFYDSEGTKIEGTIIGTEGEPWARKENVFDNNILTGFSASSPDGNWVGLELKRAMKVSKIKYIGRNDGNGIETGDEYELYYWNSKGFWDDLGKKKATDNVLLFHKIPTNGLYVLKDLTKGKEERIFTYEEGKQVWW
;
A
#
# COMPACT_ATOMS: atom_id res chain seq x y z
N MET A 1 -29.02 0.74 -3.92
CA MET A 1 -28.17 1.38 -4.96
C MET A 1 -27.31 0.28 -5.55
N ASP A 2 -27.46 0.01 -6.86
CA ASP A 2 -26.70 -1.06 -7.52
C ASP A 2 -25.25 -0.62 -7.68
N SER A 3 -24.32 -1.44 -7.24
CA SER A 3 -22.90 -1.22 -7.43
C SER A 3 -22.36 -2.10 -8.56
N THR A 4 -21.38 -1.58 -9.31
CA THR A 4 -20.69 -2.32 -10.37
C THR A 4 -19.21 -2.38 -10.05
N ILE A 5 -18.65 -3.59 -10.00
CA ILE A 5 -17.20 -3.78 -9.82
C ILE A 5 -16.52 -3.57 -11.16
N LEU A 6 -15.69 -2.53 -11.27
CA LEU A 6 -14.93 -2.22 -12.49
C LEU A 6 -13.63 -3.01 -12.55
N HIS A 7 -12.99 -3.24 -11.41
CA HIS A 7 -11.76 -4.01 -11.28
C HIS A 7 -11.67 -4.65 -9.90
N LYS A 8 -11.04 -5.81 -9.81
CA LYS A 8 -10.68 -6.47 -8.54
C LYS A 8 -9.23 -6.89 -8.61
N HIS A 9 -8.39 -6.24 -7.79
CA HIS A 9 -7.01 -6.66 -7.62
C HIS A 9 -6.94 -7.98 -6.85
N LYS A 10 -6.01 -8.85 -7.24
CA LYS A 10 -5.72 -10.10 -6.54
C LYS A 10 -4.25 -10.10 -6.17
N GLY A 11 -3.95 -10.44 -4.93
CA GLY A 11 -2.59 -10.47 -4.42
C GLY A 11 -2.13 -9.14 -3.81
N ILE A 12 -0.85 -9.03 -3.58
CA ILE A 12 -0.19 -7.85 -2.99
C ILE A 12 0.26 -6.93 -4.12
N THR A 13 0.15 -5.63 -3.92
CA THR A 13 0.68 -4.64 -4.86
C THR A 13 2.20 -4.52 -4.66
N ASN A 14 2.92 -4.25 -5.73
CA ASN A 14 4.40 -4.20 -5.73
C ASN A 14 4.98 -2.78 -5.83
N GLY A 15 4.20 -1.76 -5.52
CA GLY A 15 4.64 -0.36 -5.59
C GLY A 15 4.77 0.20 -7.02
N ASN A 16 4.39 -0.57 -8.04
CA ASN A 16 4.35 -0.10 -9.42
C ASN A 16 2.96 0.42 -9.79
N TRP A 17 2.90 1.23 -10.84
CA TRP A 17 1.65 1.66 -11.41
C TRP A 17 0.93 0.52 -12.13
N TYR A 18 -0.31 0.27 -11.75
CA TYR A 18 -1.24 -0.59 -12.48
C TYR A 18 -2.08 0.25 -13.42
N ASN A 19 -2.18 -0.16 -14.67
CA ASN A 19 -3.00 0.48 -15.69
C ASN A 19 -4.05 -0.54 -16.16
N ILE A 20 -5.30 -0.32 -15.78
CA ILE A 20 -6.40 -1.25 -15.97
C ILE A 20 -7.39 -0.68 -16.98
N PRO A 21 -7.51 -1.26 -18.17
CA PRO A 21 -8.58 -0.90 -19.08
C PRO A 21 -9.94 -1.36 -18.55
N VAL A 22 -10.92 -0.48 -18.58
CA VAL A 22 -12.28 -0.77 -18.11
C VAL A 22 -13.20 -0.97 -19.32
N LYS A 23 -13.80 -2.16 -19.39
CA LYS A 23 -14.79 -2.50 -20.42
C LYS A 23 -16.21 -2.40 -19.81
N CYS A 24 -16.66 -1.21 -19.54
CA CYS A 24 -17.99 -0.95 -18.98
C CYS A 24 -18.64 0.23 -19.66
N ASN A 25 -19.85 0.05 -20.18
CA ASN A 25 -20.60 1.10 -20.88
C ASN A 25 -21.50 1.93 -19.96
N LYS A 26 -21.51 1.64 -18.66
CA LYS A 26 -22.30 2.41 -17.70
C LYS A 26 -21.60 3.71 -17.34
N GLU A 27 -22.39 4.69 -16.97
CA GLU A 27 -21.92 5.94 -16.37
C GLU A 27 -22.08 5.89 -14.85
N PHE A 28 -21.12 6.50 -14.15
CA PHE A 28 -21.06 6.47 -12.70
C PHE A 28 -20.95 7.89 -12.16
N LYS A 29 -21.73 8.21 -11.14
CA LYS A 29 -21.59 9.44 -10.38
C LYS A 29 -20.65 9.28 -9.20
N TYR A 30 -20.49 8.07 -8.70
CA TYR A 30 -19.62 7.72 -7.58
C TYR A 30 -18.63 6.65 -8.00
N LEU A 31 -17.37 6.92 -7.78
CA LEU A 31 -16.26 6.00 -8.02
C LEU A 31 -15.55 5.75 -6.70
N ARG A 32 -15.26 4.50 -6.37
CA ARG A 32 -14.57 4.20 -5.11
C ARG A 32 -13.63 3.00 -5.21
N TYR A 33 -12.56 3.08 -4.47
CA TYR A 33 -11.72 1.97 -4.07
C TYR A 33 -12.17 1.47 -2.71
N ILE A 34 -12.34 0.18 -2.57
CA ILE A 34 -12.68 -0.48 -1.31
C ILE A 34 -11.48 -1.34 -0.93
N GLY A 35 -10.95 -1.11 0.27
CA GLY A 35 -9.84 -1.89 0.79
C GLY A 35 -10.20 -3.36 0.97
N GLY A 36 -9.24 -4.22 0.75
CA GLY A 36 -9.35 -5.63 1.08
C GLY A 36 -9.48 -5.84 2.60
N ARG A 37 -9.90 -7.03 3.00
CA ARG A 37 -9.96 -7.39 4.42
C ARG A 37 -8.58 -7.32 5.06
N GLY A 38 -8.47 -6.69 6.21
CA GLY A 38 -7.21 -6.53 6.95
C GLY A 38 -6.22 -5.54 6.35
N SER A 39 -6.59 -4.80 5.30
CA SER A 39 -5.65 -3.98 4.52
C SER A 39 -5.54 -2.52 4.98
N PHE A 40 -6.34 -2.07 5.94
CA PHE A 40 -6.46 -0.65 6.29
C PHE A 40 -6.77 0.25 5.08
N CYS A 41 -7.25 -0.34 3.99
CA CYS A 41 -7.51 0.32 2.72
C CYS A 41 -6.28 1.06 2.13
N ASN A 42 -5.09 0.56 2.40
CA ASN A 42 -3.83 1.20 1.99
C ASN A 42 -3.73 1.35 0.47
N ILE A 43 -3.50 2.58 0.02
CA ILE A 43 -3.28 2.94 -1.38
C ILE A 43 -2.55 4.28 -1.46
N ASN A 44 -1.61 4.42 -2.39
CA ASN A 44 -0.90 5.69 -2.57
C ASN A 44 -1.62 6.60 -3.56
N GLU A 45 -1.93 6.10 -4.76
CA GLU A 45 -2.59 6.91 -5.78
C GLU A 45 -3.68 6.14 -6.50
N LEU A 46 -4.74 6.85 -6.89
CA LEU A 46 -5.85 6.33 -7.67
C LEU A 46 -6.33 7.36 -8.68
N GLU A 47 -6.36 6.98 -9.94
CA GLU A 47 -6.79 7.84 -11.01
C GLU A 47 -7.83 7.12 -11.89
N PHE A 48 -8.85 7.85 -12.30
CA PHE A 48 -9.85 7.41 -13.26
C PHE A 48 -9.77 8.23 -14.54
N TYR A 49 -9.98 7.61 -15.67
CA TYR A 49 -9.89 8.26 -16.98
C TYR A 49 -11.11 7.93 -17.82
N ASP A 50 -11.55 8.90 -18.61
CA ASP A 50 -12.60 8.75 -19.60
C ASP A 50 -12.09 8.13 -20.91
N SER A 51 -12.95 8.03 -21.92
CA SER A 51 -12.61 7.46 -23.24
C SER A 51 -11.63 8.31 -24.05
N GLU A 52 -11.51 9.60 -23.74
CA GLU A 52 -10.60 10.54 -24.41
C GLU A 52 -9.23 10.55 -23.73
N GLY A 53 -9.07 9.80 -22.63
CA GLY A 53 -7.84 9.76 -21.84
C GLY A 53 -7.70 10.93 -20.87
N THR A 54 -8.78 11.69 -20.64
CA THR A 54 -8.80 12.78 -19.68
C THR A 54 -8.99 12.23 -18.26
N LYS A 55 -8.20 12.72 -17.30
CA LYS A 55 -8.35 12.36 -15.88
C LYS A 55 -9.68 12.90 -15.37
N ILE A 56 -10.46 12.02 -14.78
CA ILE A 56 -11.77 12.33 -14.17
C ILE A 56 -11.53 12.92 -12.79
N GLU A 57 -12.08 14.09 -12.55
CA GLU A 57 -12.01 14.80 -11.29
C GLU A 57 -13.36 14.81 -10.57
N GLY A 58 -13.32 14.95 -9.26
CA GLY A 58 -14.52 15.01 -8.43
C GLY A 58 -14.22 15.44 -6.99
N THR A 59 -15.25 15.50 -6.17
CA THR A 59 -15.11 15.72 -4.73
C THR A 59 -14.61 14.44 -4.08
N ILE A 60 -13.54 14.52 -3.31
CA ILE A 60 -12.97 13.36 -2.61
C ILE A 60 -13.90 12.99 -1.46
N ILE A 61 -14.31 11.73 -1.42
CA ILE A 61 -15.22 11.17 -0.43
C ILE A 61 -14.68 9.85 0.12
N GLY A 62 -15.11 9.47 1.31
CA GLY A 62 -14.74 8.18 1.90
C GLY A 62 -14.38 8.27 3.38
N THR A 63 -13.70 7.26 3.87
CA THR A 63 -13.15 7.20 5.22
C THR A 63 -12.08 8.27 5.38
N GLU A 64 -12.01 8.98 6.52
CA GLU A 64 -11.08 10.08 6.73
C GLU A 64 -9.61 9.67 6.71
N GLY A 65 -9.29 8.50 7.23
CA GLY A 65 -7.93 8.01 7.37
C GLY A 65 -7.21 8.55 8.60
N GLU A 66 -5.97 8.14 8.75
CA GLU A 66 -5.07 8.62 9.79
C GLU A 66 -4.64 10.08 9.51
N PRO A 67 -4.31 10.88 10.54
CA PRO A 67 -3.91 12.29 10.35
C PRO A 67 -2.76 12.50 9.36
N TRP A 68 -1.86 11.52 9.26
CA TRP A 68 -0.69 11.51 8.36
C TRP A 68 -0.95 10.80 7.02
N ALA A 69 -2.10 10.12 6.87
CA ALA A 69 -2.44 9.33 5.68
C ALA A 69 -3.92 9.50 5.30
N ARG A 70 -4.29 10.73 4.97
CA ARG A 70 -5.68 11.14 4.69
C ARG A 70 -6.15 10.67 3.32
N LYS A 71 -7.47 10.66 3.12
CA LYS A 71 -8.10 10.31 1.85
C LYS A 71 -7.67 11.21 0.68
N GLU A 72 -7.33 12.47 0.96
CA GLU A 72 -6.86 13.44 -0.03
C GLU A 72 -5.54 13.02 -0.68
N ASN A 73 -4.68 12.34 0.08
CA ASN A 73 -3.38 11.85 -0.39
C ASN A 73 -3.49 10.86 -1.58
N VAL A 74 -4.66 10.24 -1.75
CA VAL A 74 -4.89 9.28 -2.86
C VAL A 74 -5.02 9.97 -4.21
N PHE A 75 -5.24 11.27 -4.23
CA PHE A 75 -5.54 12.06 -5.43
C PHE A 75 -4.63 13.29 -5.58
N ASP A 76 -3.54 13.37 -4.82
CA ASP A 76 -2.65 14.53 -4.76
C ASP A 76 -1.52 14.50 -5.81
N ASN A 77 -1.41 13.44 -6.60
CA ASN A 77 -0.35 13.15 -7.56
C ASN A 77 1.05 13.01 -6.94
N ASN A 78 1.12 12.62 -5.67
CA ASN A 78 2.36 12.39 -4.96
C ASN A 78 2.45 10.93 -4.50
N ILE A 79 3.17 10.11 -5.24
CA ILE A 79 3.34 8.69 -4.92
C ILE A 79 4.03 8.40 -3.57
N LEU A 80 4.61 9.41 -2.93
CA LEU A 80 5.24 9.30 -1.62
C LEU A 80 4.26 9.51 -0.46
N THR A 81 3.05 9.96 -0.75
CA THR A 81 1.94 10.04 0.19
C THR A 81 0.97 8.89 -0.04
N GLY A 82 0.06 8.65 0.89
CA GLY A 82 -0.93 7.60 0.71
C GLY A 82 -2.02 7.66 1.75
N PHE A 83 -3.00 6.80 1.58
CA PHE A 83 -4.12 6.61 2.48
C PHE A 83 -3.93 5.38 3.36
N SER A 84 -4.25 5.54 4.63
CA SER A 84 -4.39 4.44 5.59
C SER A 84 -5.53 4.75 6.55
N ALA A 85 -6.50 3.86 6.66
CA ALA A 85 -7.56 3.97 7.63
C ALA A 85 -7.10 3.59 9.04
N SER A 86 -7.80 4.03 10.07
CA SER A 86 -7.54 3.68 11.48
C SER A 86 -8.01 2.26 11.85
N SER A 87 -8.81 1.62 11.00
CA SER A 87 -9.31 0.26 11.21
C SER A 87 -8.96 -0.64 10.02
N PRO A 88 -8.81 -1.97 10.23
CA PRO A 88 -8.36 -2.87 9.16
C PRO A 88 -9.39 -3.09 8.06
N ASP A 89 -10.68 -2.98 8.36
CA ASP A 89 -11.78 -3.41 7.49
C ASP A 89 -12.85 -2.33 7.26
N GLY A 90 -13.61 -2.48 6.17
CA GLY A 90 -14.78 -1.66 5.87
C GLY A 90 -14.49 -0.27 5.31
N ASN A 91 -13.24 0.04 5.06
CA ASN A 91 -12.81 1.36 4.61
C ASN A 91 -12.80 1.48 3.08
N TRP A 92 -12.99 2.70 2.63
CA TRP A 92 -13.01 3.04 1.22
C TRP A 92 -12.68 4.51 1.00
N VAL A 93 -12.23 4.84 -0.21
CA VAL A 93 -11.93 6.20 -0.66
C VAL A 93 -12.34 6.34 -2.12
N GLY A 94 -12.78 7.51 -2.54
CA GLY A 94 -13.25 7.69 -3.91
C GLY A 94 -13.63 9.11 -4.26
N LEU A 95 -14.35 9.24 -5.37
CA LEU A 95 -14.79 10.51 -5.93
C LEU A 95 -16.31 10.56 -6.10
N GLU A 96 -16.93 11.67 -5.73
CA GLU A 96 -18.22 12.08 -6.20
C GLU A 96 -18.05 13.02 -7.41
N LEU A 97 -18.54 12.63 -8.55
CA LEU A 97 -18.42 13.38 -9.78
C LEU A 97 -19.53 14.43 -9.89
N LYS A 98 -19.27 15.55 -10.55
CA LYS A 98 -20.31 16.59 -10.82
C LYS A 98 -21.48 16.03 -11.63
N ARG A 99 -21.17 15.15 -12.60
CA ARG A 99 -22.14 14.41 -13.42
C ARG A 99 -21.70 12.95 -13.58
N ALA A 100 -22.62 12.09 -13.96
CA ALA A 100 -22.27 10.72 -14.28
C ALA A 100 -21.34 10.67 -15.51
N MET A 101 -20.28 9.85 -15.46
CA MET A 101 -19.28 9.70 -16.52
C MET A 101 -18.92 8.23 -16.71
N LYS A 102 -18.52 7.89 -17.93
CA LYS A 102 -17.93 6.58 -18.24
C LYS A 102 -16.48 6.56 -17.81
N VAL A 103 -16.06 5.43 -17.22
CA VAL A 103 -14.66 5.16 -16.90
C VAL A 103 -14.11 4.18 -17.92
N SER A 104 -13.06 4.55 -18.63
CA SER A 104 -12.37 3.70 -19.61
C SER A 104 -11.07 3.10 -19.10
N LYS A 105 -10.45 3.74 -18.11
CA LYS A 105 -9.21 3.27 -17.51
C LYS A 105 -9.15 3.64 -16.03
N ILE A 106 -8.63 2.74 -15.24
CA ILE A 106 -8.23 2.97 -13.85
C ILE A 106 -6.71 2.85 -13.78
N LYS A 107 -6.07 3.81 -13.12
CA LYS A 107 -4.65 3.77 -12.85
C LYS A 107 -4.45 3.91 -11.35
N TYR A 108 -3.65 3.06 -10.74
CA TYR A 108 -3.39 3.11 -9.31
C TYR A 108 -2.02 2.56 -8.96
N ILE A 109 -1.51 3.00 -7.83
CA ILE A 109 -0.35 2.43 -7.16
C ILE A 109 -0.76 2.08 -5.74
N GLY A 110 -0.63 0.80 -5.39
CA GLY A 110 -0.86 0.36 -4.03
C GLY A 110 0.25 0.86 -3.13
N ARG A 111 -0.08 1.05 -1.86
CA ARG A 111 0.94 1.35 -0.88
C ARG A 111 1.91 0.18 -0.78
N ASN A 112 3.16 0.48 -1.03
CA ASN A 112 4.27 -0.40 -0.76
C ASN A 112 5.40 0.45 -0.16
N ASP A 113 5.25 0.74 1.11
CA ASP A 113 6.29 1.38 1.92
C ASP A 113 7.31 0.35 2.43
N GLY A 114 7.26 -0.82 1.81
CA GLY A 114 8.17 -1.87 2.11
C GLY A 114 7.92 -2.61 3.44
N ASN A 115 6.82 -2.39 4.13
CA ASN A 115 6.52 -3.00 5.44
C ASN A 115 5.94 -4.42 5.37
N GLY A 116 5.65 -4.94 4.19
CA GLY A 116 5.15 -6.29 4.01
C GLY A 116 6.24 -7.32 3.74
N ILE A 117 6.11 -8.51 4.30
CA ILE A 117 6.89 -9.67 3.89
C ILE A 117 6.12 -10.36 2.77
N GLU A 118 6.81 -10.59 1.64
CA GLU A 118 6.20 -11.24 0.48
C GLU A 118 6.67 -12.69 0.38
N THR A 119 5.71 -13.60 0.29
CA THR A 119 5.98 -15.03 0.18
C THR A 119 6.80 -15.32 -1.07
N GLY A 120 7.89 -16.05 -0.91
CA GLY A 120 8.81 -16.41 -1.99
C GLY A 120 10.06 -15.53 -2.08
N ASP A 121 10.03 -14.32 -1.50
CA ASP A 121 11.17 -13.43 -1.47
C ASP A 121 12.18 -13.83 -0.38
N GLU A 122 13.44 -13.52 -0.61
CA GLU A 122 14.55 -13.76 0.32
C GLU A 122 14.91 -12.45 1.03
N TYR A 123 15.00 -12.53 2.33
CA TYR A 123 15.27 -11.39 3.22
C TYR A 123 16.53 -11.65 4.03
N GLU A 124 17.26 -10.56 4.33
CA GLU A 124 18.44 -10.56 5.19
C GLU A 124 18.27 -9.53 6.30
N LEU A 125 18.47 -9.98 7.55
CA LEU A 125 18.33 -9.15 8.74
C LEU A 125 19.69 -8.74 9.27
N TYR A 126 19.85 -7.46 9.58
CA TYR A 126 21.03 -6.88 10.22
C TYR A 126 20.67 -6.21 11.54
N TYR A 127 21.65 -6.16 12.43
CA TYR A 127 21.57 -5.52 13.73
C TYR A 127 22.70 -4.54 13.91
N TRP A 128 22.41 -3.32 14.37
CA TRP A 128 23.43 -2.33 14.71
C TRP A 128 24.04 -2.65 16.06
N ASN A 129 25.30 -3.08 16.09
CA ASN A 129 25.98 -3.48 17.31
C ASN A 129 26.61 -2.30 18.07
N SER A 130 27.06 -2.55 19.29
CA SER A 130 27.67 -1.53 20.16
C SER A 130 29.03 -0.99 19.66
N LYS A 131 29.64 -1.62 18.65
CA LYS A 131 30.90 -1.18 18.04
C LYS A 131 30.68 -0.28 16.83
N GLY A 132 29.43 0.01 16.48
CA GLY A 132 29.08 0.86 15.33
C GLY A 132 29.15 0.14 13.98
N PHE A 133 28.82 -1.15 13.93
CA PHE A 133 28.76 -1.95 12.72
C PHE A 133 27.44 -2.69 12.62
N TRP A 134 27.07 -3.02 11.39
CA TRP A 134 25.95 -3.92 11.10
C TRP A 134 26.41 -5.37 11.17
N ASP A 135 25.88 -6.13 12.13
CA ASP A 135 26.05 -7.58 12.20
C ASP A 135 24.97 -8.26 11.38
N ASP A 136 25.39 -9.19 10.52
CA ASP A 136 24.48 -10.05 9.76
C ASP A 136 23.87 -11.10 10.70
N LEU A 137 22.55 -11.10 10.80
CA LEU A 137 21.76 -12.05 11.58
C LEU A 137 21.19 -13.19 10.74
N GLY A 138 21.50 -13.22 9.45
CA GLY A 138 21.17 -14.29 8.52
C GLY A 138 20.06 -13.97 7.54
N LYS A 139 19.89 -14.93 6.63
CA LYS A 139 18.92 -14.87 5.53
C LYS A 139 17.77 -15.82 5.75
N LYS A 140 16.60 -15.44 5.26
CA LYS A 140 15.43 -16.31 5.22
C LYS A 140 14.60 -16.07 3.97
N LYS A 141 14.16 -17.16 3.37
CA LYS A 141 13.12 -17.12 2.35
C LYS A 141 11.75 -17.11 3.04
N ALA A 142 10.91 -16.14 2.71
CA ALA A 142 9.58 -16.03 3.25
C ALA A 142 8.67 -17.15 2.71
N THR A 143 8.05 -17.90 3.61
CA THR A 143 7.05 -18.93 3.31
C THR A 143 5.63 -18.44 3.53
N ASP A 144 5.48 -17.34 4.25
CA ASP A 144 4.25 -16.59 4.46
C ASP A 144 4.56 -15.09 4.64
N ASN A 145 3.64 -14.32 5.20
CA ASN A 145 3.78 -12.88 5.43
C ASN A 145 4.52 -12.52 6.73
N VAL A 146 5.18 -13.49 7.37
CA VAL A 146 5.93 -13.30 8.62
C VAL A 146 7.31 -13.94 8.51
N LEU A 147 8.33 -13.22 8.99
CA LEU A 147 9.68 -13.73 9.18
C LEU A 147 9.99 -13.81 10.67
N LEU A 148 10.37 -14.99 11.15
CA LEU A 148 10.76 -15.20 12.54
C LEU A 148 12.27 -15.44 12.61
N PHE A 149 12.99 -14.53 13.26
CA PHE A 149 14.39 -14.70 13.62
C PHE A 149 14.50 -15.05 15.11
N HIS A 150 15.30 -16.05 15.44
CA HIS A 150 15.48 -16.53 16.80
C HIS A 150 16.87 -16.18 17.33
N LYS A 151 16.97 -16.00 18.65
CA LYS A 151 18.24 -15.73 19.33
C LYS A 151 18.95 -14.46 18.82
N ILE A 152 18.17 -13.47 18.47
CA ILE A 152 18.68 -12.16 18.06
C ILE A 152 18.75 -11.22 19.26
N PRO A 153 19.62 -10.20 19.25
CA PRO A 153 19.60 -9.15 20.26
C PRO A 153 18.20 -8.52 20.39
N THR A 154 17.85 -8.05 21.57
CA THR A 154 16.60 -7.32 21.83
C THR A 154 16.87 -5.85 22.06
N ASN A 155 15.86 -4.99 21.82
CA ASN A 155 15.94 -3.55 22.07
C ASN A 155 17.09 -2.87 21.30
N GLY A 156 17.10 -2.99 20.00
CA GLY A 156 18.13 -2.44 19.15
C GLY A 156 17.61 -1.93 17.81
N LEU A 157 18.52 -1.39 17.03
CA LEU A 157 18.26 -0.93 15.68
C LEU A 157 18.55 -2.07 14.70
N TYR A 158 17.61 -2.30 13.79
CA TYR A 158 17.69 -3.35 12.77
C TYR A 158 17.46 -2.79 11.38
N VAL A 159 18.01 -3.48 10.39
CA VAL A 159 17.72 -3.28 8.96
C VAL A 159 17.30 -4.62 8.37
N LEU A 160 16.16 -4.64 7.69
CA LEU A 160 15.71 -5.78 6.91
C LEU A 160 15.83 -5.42 5.42
N LYS A 161 16.61 -6.21 4.68
CA LYS A 161 16.78 -6.08 3.23
C LYS A 161 15.96 -7.14 2.51
N ASP A 162 15.23 -6.74 1.48
CA ASP A 162 14.66 -7.66 0.50
C ASP A 162 15.69 -7.90 -0.61
N LEU A 163 16.31 -9.07 -0.60
CA LEU A 163 17.36 -9.43 -1.56
C LEU A 163 16.80 -9.80 -2.93
N THR A 164 15.56 -10.25 -3.00
CA THR A 164 14.91 -10.66 -4.25
C THR A 164 14.64 -9.46 -5.14
N LYS A 165 14.16 -8.37 -4.55
CA LYS A 165 13.80 -7.16 -5.28
C LYS A 165 14.93 -6.16 -5.40
N GLY A 166 16.00 -6.35 -4.61
CA GLY A 166 17.14 -5.44 -4.58
C GLY A 166 16.75 -4.03 -4.13
N LYS A 167 15.62 -3.92 -3.45
CA LYS A 167 15.04 -2.65 -3.00
C LYS A 167 14.89 -2.69 -1.49
N GLU A 168 14.90 -1.50 -0.90
CA GLU A 168 14.39 -1.22 0.42
C GLU A 168 15.19 -1.80 1.57
N GLU A 169 15.93 -0.91 2.13
CA GLU A 169 16.39 -1.05 3.49
C GLU A 169 15.26 -0.52 4.39
N ARG A 170 14.70 -1.40 5.21
CA ARG A 170 13.73 -1.02 6.23
C ARG A 170 14.44 -0.95 7.54
N ILE A 171 14.41 0.23 8.13
CA ILE A 171 15.03 0.49 9.44
C ILE A 171 13.92 0.44 10.49
N PHE A 172 14.14 -0.32 11.54
CA PHE A 172 13.22 -0.42 12.66
C PHE A 172 13.95 -0.65 13.98
N THR A 173 13.31 -0.24 15.06
CA THR A 173 13.68 -0.65 16.42
C THR A 173 12.69 -1.70 16.94
N TYR A 174 13.13 -2.45 17.94
CA TYR A 174 12.26 -3.39 18.65
C TYR A 174 12.23 -2.97 20.12
N GLU A 175 11.14 -2.34 20.54
CA GLU A 175 10.98 -1.73 21.84
C GLU A 175 9.78 -2.34 22.55
N GLU A 176 9.97 -2.80 23.78
CA GLU A 176 8.92 -3.39 24.63
C GLU A 176 8.09 -4.47 23.91
N GLY A 177 8.73 -5.29 23.08
CA GLY A 177 8.07 -6.34 22.32
C GLY A 177 7.29 -5.84 21.09
N LYS A 178 7.45 -4.59 20.69
CA LYS A 178 6.84 -4.00 19.50
C LYS A 178 7.91 -3.56 18.51
N GLN A 179 7.59 -3.71 17.25
CA GLN A 179 8.40 -3.24 16.14
C GLN A 179 8.00 -1.80 15.80
N VAL A 180 8.97 -0.89 15.81
CA VAL A 180 8.78 0.53 15.46
C VAL A 180 9.59 0.81 14.20
N TRP A 181 8.91 1.15 13.12
CA TRP A 181 9.50 1.45 11.81
C TRP A 181 9.88 2.94 11.70
N TRP A 182 11.02 3.21 11.05
CA TRP A 182 11.57 4.55 10.83
C TRP A 182 11.63 4.89 9.35
#